data_96a1449f1a542ac41be4a3f4359830f3
#
_entry.id   96a1449f1a542ac41be4a3f4359830f3
#
_cell.length_a   1.000
_cell.length_b   1.000
_cell.length_c   1.000
_cell.angle_alpha   90.00
_cell.angle_beta   90.00
_cell.angle_gamma   90.00
#
_symmetry.space_group_name_H-M   'P 1'
#
loop_
_entity.id
_entity.type
_entity.pdbx_description
1 polymer ?
#
loop_
_entity_poly.entity_id
_entity_poly.type
_entity_poly.pdbx_seq_one_letter_code
_entity_poly.pdbx_strand_id
1 'polypeptide(L)'
;GVEAAGYRLVFRDSANAFDAERMRETRSLDLLFSLGVALDRSGEVTAVQVGSPMFDEGITNGTKIVAVNGMAYSDERMRLAITAAAGENGAPIELVVQKGDRIRTITPRWTGGLRYPHFERIADTPDGIETLFAPRRPQGS
;
A
#
# COMPACT_ATOMS: atom_id res chain seq x y z
N GLY A 1 -28.91 -13.67 12.92
CA GLY A 1 -28.54 -13.47 12.64
C GLY A 1 -28.09 -13.28 12.18
N VAL A 2 -28.19 -13.61 12.27
CA VAL A 2 -27.76 -13.24 12.03
C VAL A 2 -27.10 -12.95 11.42
N GLU A 3 -26.99 -12.95 11.29
CA GLU A 3 -26.36 -12.62 10.87
C GLU A 3 -25.67 -12.17 10.92
N ALA A 4 -25.53 -12.47 11.32
CA ALA A 4 -24.75 -11.58 11.01
C ALA A 4 -23.31 -11.70 11.10
N ALA A 5 -22.83 -12.58 10.44
CA ALA A 5 -21.41 -12.58 10.19
C ALA A 5 -21.16 -11.61 9.07
N GLY A 6 -20.23 -10.71 9.31
CA GLY A 6 -19.85 -9.75 8.31
C GLY A 6 -18.34 -9.70 8.23
N TYR A 7 -17.87 -8.73 7.46
CA TYR A 7 -16.45 -8.51 7.33
C TYR A 7 -16.16 -7.07 7.68
N ARG A 8 -15.01 -6.88 8.29
CA ARG A 8 -14.52 -5.56 8.64
C ARG A 8 -13.27 -5.30 7.82
N LEU A 9 -13.19 -4.11 7.24
CA LEU A 9 -12.01 -3.71 6.49
C LEU A 9 -10.95 -3.22 7.47
N VAL A 10 -9.78 -3.78 7.39
CA VAL A 10 -8.63 -3.34 8.17
C VAL A 10 -7.46 -3.15 7.23
N PHE A 11 -6.46 -2.37 7.67
CA PHE A 11 -5.26 -2.15 6.87
C PHE A 11 -4.06 -2.70 7.61
N ARG A 12 -3.20 -3.37 6.86
CA ARG A 12 -1.99 -3.96 7.39
C ARG A 12 -0.83 -3.55 6.50
N ASP A 13 0.39 -3.80 6.97
CA ASP A 13 1.59 -3.44 6.24
C ASP A 13 2.00 -4.49 5.21
N SER A 14 1.25 -5.56 5.08
CA SER A 14 1.48 -6.57 4.06
C SER A 14 0.19 -6.81 3.30
N ALA A 15 0.33 -7.13 2.02
CA ALA A 15 -0.82 -7.39 1.17
C ALA A 15 -1.47 -8.71 1.57
N ASN A 16 -2.79 -8.82 1.30
CA ASN A 16 -3.45 -10.12 1.46
C ASN A 16 -2.86 -11.11 0.45
N ALA A 17 -3.14 -12.40 0.65
CA ALA A 17 -2.47 -13.43 -0.15
C ALA A 17 -2.73 -13.28 -1.64
N PHE A 18 -3.97 -12.92 -2.01
CA PHE A 18 -4.32 -12.77 -3.42
C PHE A 18 -3.55 -11.61 -4.06
N ASP A 19 -3.54 -10.45 -3.39
CA ASP A 19 -2.83 -9.28 -3.92
C ASP A 19 -1.33 -9.49 -3.92
N ALA A 20 -0.80 -10.15 -2.90
CA ALA A 20 0.63 -10.43 -2.84
C ALA A 20 1.07 -11.32 -4.00
N GLU A 21 0.26 -12.33 -4.32
CA GLU A 21 0.57 -13.22 -5.43
C GLU A 21 0.52 -12.47 -6.76
N ARG A 22 -0.51 -11.65 -6.93
CA ARG A 22 -0.65 -10.87 -8.16
C ARG A 22 0.53 -9.93 -8.35
N MET A 23 0.96 -9.26 -7.28
CA MET A 23 2.11 -8.35 -7.38
C MET A 23 3.39 -9.09 -7.70
N ARG A 24 3.57 -10.28 -7.15
CA ARG A 24 4.76 -11.08 -7.46
C ARG A 24 4.79 -11.50 -8.91
N GLU A 25 3.66 -11.92 -9.44
CA GLU A 25 3.60 -12.37 -10.83
C GLU A 25 3.85 -11.26 -11.81
N THR A 26 3.29 -10.08 -11.55
CA THR A 26 3.39 -8.96 -12.49
C THR A 26 4.54 -8.04 -12.16
N ARG A 27 5.18 -8.22 -11.01
CA ARG A 27 6.18 -7.30 -10.49
C ARG A 27 5.64 -5.89 -10.29
N SER A 28 4.32 -5.77 -10.20
CA SER A 28 3.69 -4.48 -9.94
C SER A 28 3.70 -4.19 -8.45
N LEU A 29 3.42 -2.95 -8.10
CA LEU A 29 3.39 -2.52 -6.72
C LEU A 29 2.16 -1.67 -6.50
N ASP A 30 1.29 -2.14 -5.62
CA ASP A 30 0.05 -1.44 -5.31
C ASP A 30 0.27 -0.64 -4.04
N LEU A 31 0.26 0.67 -4.18
CA LEU A 31 0.43 1.60 -3.06
C LEU A 31 -0.77 2.54 -2.95
N LEU A 32 -1.94 2.12 -3.42
CA LEU A 32 -3.10 3.00 -3.47
C LEU A 32 -3.55 3.46 -2.09
N PHE A 33 -3.27 2.68 -1.06
CA PHE A 33 -3.69 3.02 0.29
C PHE A 33 -2.57 3.60 1.15
N SER A 34 -1.44 3.89 0.54
CA SER A 34 -0.34 4.58 1.21
C SER A 34 -0.03 5.85 0.44
N LEU A 35 0.93 5.82 -0.47
CA LEU A 35 1.25 7.00 -1.28
C LEU A 35 0.14 7.38 -2.24
N GLY A 36 -0.70 6.42 -2.61
CA GLY A 36 -1.84 6.67 -3.47
C GLY A 36 -1.61 6.40 -4.93
N VAL A 37 -0.68 5.52 -5.26
CA VAL A 37 -0.42 5.14 -6.65
C VAL A 37 -0.30 3.65 -6.79
N ALA A 38 -0.58 3.16 -7.99
CA ALA A 38 -0.22 1.81 -8.39
C ALA A 38 0.87 1.94 -9.44
N LEU A 39 1.86 1.07 -9.37
CA LEU A 39 3.04 1.13 -10.22
C LEU A 39 3.19 -0.21 -10.94
N ASP A 40 3.60 -0.15 -12.21
CA ASP A 40 3.96 -1.37 -12.91
C ASP A 40 5.42 -1.73 -12.60
N ARG A 41 5.91 -2.79 -13.24
CA ARG A 41 7.24 -3.29 -12.91
C ARG A 41 8.34 -2.28 -13.23
N SER A 42 8.10 -1.35 -14.15
CA SER A 42 9.09 -0.36 -14.53
C SER A 42 9.05 0.87 -13.64
N GLY A 43 8.08 0.96 -12.73
CA GLY A 43 7.90 2.14 -11.89
C GLY A 43 6.99 3.17 -12.52
N GLU A 44 6.28 2.81 -13.58
CA GLU A 44 5.35 3.74 -14.20
C GLU A 44 4.02 3.72 -13.46
N VAL A 45 3.47 4.90 -13.22
CA VAL A 45 2.21 5.06 -12.49
C VAL A 45 1.05 4.65 -13.40
N THR A 46 0.28 3.68 -12.95
CA THR A 46 -0.89 3.20 -13.69
C THR A 46 -2.21 3.65 -13.07
N ALA A 47 -2.18 4.13 -11.84
CA ALA A 47 -3.38 4.66 -11.19
C ALA A 47 -2.95 5.61 -10.10
N VAL A 48 -3.75 6.66 -9.86
CA VAL A 48 -3.50 7.63 -8.81
C VAL A 48 -4.81 7.85 -8.05
N GLN A 49 -4.70 7.79 -6.73
CA GLN A 49 -5.84 8.01 -5.86
C GLN A 49 -6.00 9.50 -5.60
N VAL A 50 -7.18 10.05 -5.85
CA VAL A 50 -7.46 11.46 -5.61
C VAL A 50 -7.32 11.76 -4.13
N GLY A 51 -6.65 12.87 -3.80
CA GLY A 51 -6.46 13.28 -2.42
C GLY A 51 -5.30 12.61 -1.72
N SER A 52 -4.53 11.80 -2.43
CA SER A 52 -3.40 11.09 -1.85
C SER A 52 -2.14 11.97 -1.87
N PRO A 53 -1.09 11.56 -1.12
CA PRO A 53 0.17 12.31 -1.17
C PRO A 53 0.74 12.48 -2.57
N MET A 54 0.69 11.43 -3.39
CA MET A 54 1.21 11.55 -4.76
C MET A 54 0.33 12.42 -5.64
N PHE A 55 -1.00 12.34 -5.42
CA PHE A 55 -1.90 13.22 -6.14
C PHE A 55 -1.59 14.68 -5.82
N ASP A 56 -1.31 14.97 -4.55
CA ASP A 56 -1.00 16.33 -4.12
C ASP A 56 0.31 16.84 -4.71
N GLU A 57 1.21 15.94 -5.09
CA GLU A 57 2.45 16.30 -5.76
C GLU A 57 2.27 16.47 -7.27
N GLY A 58 1.05 16.32 -7.76
CA GLY A 58 0.77 16.49 -9.17
C GLY A 58 1.09 15.28 -10.02
N ILE A 59 1.18 14.11 -9.43
CA ILE A 59 1.49 12.90 -10.17
C ILE A 59 0.24 12.43 -10.92
N THR A 60 0.44 12.06 -12.18
CA THR A 60 -0.64 11.55 -13.02
C THR A 60 -0.20 10.22 -13.64
N ASN A 61 -1.18 9.50 -14.20
CA ASN A 61 -0.89 8.25 -14.90
C ASN A 61 0.13 8.48 -15.99
N GLY A 62 1.03 7.53 -16.15
CA GLY A 62 2.10 7.64 -17.13
C GLY A 62 3.38 8.26 -16.59
N THR A 63 3.36 8.81 -15.38
CA THR A 63 4.56 9.30 -14.76
C THR A 63 5.40 8.11 -14.31
N LYS A 64 6.70 8.18 -14.55
CA LYS A 64 7.60 7.10 -14.17
C LYS A 64 8.44 7.53 -12.99
N ILE A 65 8.56 6.66 -12.00
CA ILE A 65 9.48 6.90 -10.89
C ILE A 65 10.83 6.38 -11.33
N VAL A 66 11.78 7.30 -11.45
CA VAL A 66 13.11 6.99 -11.96
C VAL A 66 14.04 6.60 -10.83
N ALA A 67 13.93 7.28 -9.70
CA ALA A 67 14.82 7.04 -8.58
C ALA A 67 14.09 7.22 -7.27
N VAL A 68 14.53 6.46 -6.26
CA VAL A 68 14.01 6.50 -4.90
C VAL A 68 15.19 6.78 -4.00
N ASN A 69 15.16 7.92 -3.29
CA ASN A 69 16.19 8.30 -2.35
C ASN A 69 17.59 8.20 -2.96
N GLY A 70 17.72 8.69 -4.20
CA GLY A 70 18.99 8.74 -4.88
C GLY A 70 19.44 7.47 -5.56
N MET A 71 18.61 6.43 -5.53
CA MET A 71 18.95 5.14 -6.14
C MET A 71 17.90 4.78 -7.17
N ALA A 72 18.30 4.01 -8.18
CA ALA A 72 17.38 3.63 -9.25
C ALA A 72 16.15 2.92 -8.67
N TYR A 73 15.02 3.15 -9.30
CA TYR A 73 13.77 2.57 -8.84
C TYR A 73 13.83 1.05 -8.83
N SER A 74 13.30 0.45 -7.76
CA SER A 74 12.91 -0.95 -7.73
C SER A 74 11.73 -1.04 -6.77
N ASP A 75 10.91 -2.09 -6.92
CA ASP A 75 9.75 -2.25 -6.05
C ASP A 75 10.18 -2.44 -4.59
N GLU A 76 11.26 -3.17 -4.38
CA GLU A 76 11.77 -3.37 -3.03
C GLU A 76 12.28 -2.06 -2.43
N ARG A 77 13.02 -1.28 -3.22
CA ARG A 77 13.56 -0.01 -2.74
C ARG A 77 12.43 0.95 -2.38
N MET A 78 11.36 0.93 -3.17
CA MET A 78 10.21 1.77 -2.90
C MET A 78 9.52 1.35 -1.60
N ARG A 79 9.33 0.04 -1.38
CA ARG A 79 8.73 -0.43 -0.14
C ARG A 79 9.58 -0.08 1.08
N LEU A 80 10.89 -0.21 0.94
CA LEU A 80 11.79 0.13 2.04
C LEU A 80 11.74 1.61 2.37
N ALA A 81 11.64 2.46 1.35
CA ALA A 81 11.56 3.90 1.57
C ALA A 81 10.29 4.27 2.31
N ILE A 82 9.17 3.66 1.95
CA ILE A 82 7.91 3.94 2.62
C ILE A 82 7.95 3.46 4.07
N THR A 83 8.54 2.30 4.29
CA THR A 83 8.67 1.76 5.65
C THR A 83 9.59 2.64 6.50
N ALA A 84 10.69 3.11 5.92
CA ALA A 84 11.62 3.97 6.66
C ALA A 84 11.01 5.34 6.98
N ALA A 85 10.02 5.76 6.22
CA ALA A 85 9.35 7.04 6.45
C ALA A 85 8.24 6.95 7.49
N ALA A 86 7.92 5.76 7.97
CA ALA A 86 6.82 5.56 8.89
C ALA A 86 7.14 6.17 10.26
N GLY A 87 6.11 6.74 10.89
CA GLY A 87 6.22 7.26 12.23
C GLY A 87 6.70 8.70 12.27
N GLU A 88 6.85 9.21 13.48
CA GLU A 88 7.18 10.61 13.68
C GLU A 88 8.60 10.95 13.28
N ASN A 89 9.51 9.99 13.43
CA ASN A 89 10.90 10.22 13.12
C ASN A 89 11.31 9.52 11.83
N GLY A 90 10.34 9.33 10.93
CA GLY A 90 10.62 8.65 9.69
C GLY A 90 11.50 9.46 8.75
N ALA A 91 12.24 8.76 7.92
CA ALA A 91 13.09 9.39 6.92
C ALA A 91 12.22 9.94 5.78
N PRO A 92 12.59 11.06 5.19
CA PRO A 92 11.81 11.58 4.07
C PRO A 92 11.89 10.64 2.86
N ILE A 93 10.85 10.70 2.05
CA ILE A 93 10.82 9.95 0.78
C ILE A 93 11.13 10.94 -0.32
N GLU A 94 12.22 10.74 -1.03
CA GLU A 94 12.59 11.61 -2.14
C GLU A 94 12.51 10.79 -3.42
N LEU A 95 11.72 11.25 -4.37
CA LEU A 95 11.50 10.54 -5.62
C LEU A 95 11.86 11.45 -6.77
N VAL A 96 12.59 10.90 -7.74
CA VAL A 96 12.79 11.55 -9.03
C VAL A 96 11.78 10.93 -9.98
N VAL A 97 10.97 11.78 -10.59
CA VAL A 97 9.90 11.33 -11.47
C VAL A 97 10.06 11.98 -12.82
N GLN A 98 9.60 11.29 -13.84
CA GLN A 98 9.69 11.76 -15.22
C GLN A 98 8.36 11.53 -15.93
N LYS A 99 7.91 12.55 -16.63
CA LYS A 99 6.76 12.42 -17.50
C LYS A 99 7.09 13.11 -18.82
N GLY A 100 7.20 12.33 -19.90
CA GLY A 100 7.68 12.87 -21.15
C GLY A 100 9.10 13.37 -20.99
N ASP A 101 9.33 14.62 -21.33
CA ASP A 101 10.63 15.24 -21.22
C ASP A 101 10.86 15.93 -19.88
N ARG A 102 9.88 15.88 -18.99
CA ARG A 102 9.98 16.63 -17.72
C ARG A 102 10.42 15.70 -16.62
N ILE A 103 11.46 16.11 -15.93
CA ILE A 103 12.01 15.39 -14.78
C ILE A 103 11.95 16.33 -13.59
N ARG A 104 11.47 15.83 -12.47
CA ARG A 104 11.47 16.64 -11.25
C ARG A 104 11.62 15.75 -10.04
N THR A 105 12.01 16.36 -8.93
CA THR A 105 12.14 15.67 -7.65
C THR A 105 10.96 16.07 -6.78
N ILE A 106 10.32 15.08 -6.18
CA ILE A 106 9.21 15.30 -5.27
C ILE A 106 9.50 14.64 -3.93
N THR A 107 8.87 15.15 -2.88
CA THR A 107 8.99 14.59 -1.54
C THR A 107 7.59 14.43 -0.97
N PRO A 108 6.88 13.39 -1.39
CA PRO A 108 5.52 13.19 -0.88
C PRO A 108 5.55 12.95 0.63
N ARG A 109 4.51 13.44 1.30
CA ARG A 109 4.43 13.35 2.75
C ARG A 109 3.53 12.19 3.13
N TRP A 110 4.14 11.16 3.66
CA TRP A 110 3.38 10.01 4.12
C TRP A 110 4.16 9.33 5.25
N THR A 111 3.52 9.18 6.39
CA THR A 111 4.16 8.56 7.55
C THR A 111 3.41 7.33 8.04
N GLY A 112 2.43 6.86 7.29
CA GLY A 112 1.63 5.71 7.67
C GLY A 112 2.20 4.36 7.30
N GLY A 113 3.36 4.32 6.65
CA GLY A 113 3.95 3.07 6.23
C GLY A 113 3.18 2.42 5.10
N LEU A 114 3.48 1.16 4.84
CA LEU A 114 2.74 0.38 3.86
C LEU A 114 1.37 0.06 4.41
N ARG A 115 0.35 0.19 3.56
CA ARG A 115 -1.02 -0.09 3.96
C ARG A 115 -1.70 -0.87 2.85
N TYR A 116 -2.25 -2.02 3.22
CA TYR A 116 -2.98 -2.88 2.29
C TYR A 116 -4.28 -3.30 2.93
N PRO A 117 -5.36 -3.38 2.15
CA PRO A 117 -6.66 -3.75 2.70
C PRO A 117 -6.73 -5.24 3.00
N HIS A 118 -7.35 -5.56 4.11
CA HIS A 118 -7.66 -6.93 4.51
C HIS A 118 -9.08 -6.94 5.04
N PHE A 119 -9.78 -8.04 4.83
CA PHE A 119 -11.09 -8.22 5.40
C PHE A 119 -11.00 -9.23 6.52
N GLU A 120 -11.37 -8.78 7.71
CA GLU A 120 -11.44 -9.66 8.87
C GLU A 120 -12.87 -10.10 9.05
N ARG A 121 -13.05 -11.36 9.31
CA ARG A 121 -14.37 -11.89 9.55
C ARG A 121 -14.79 -11.56 10.97
N ILE A 122 -16.03 -11.08 11.10
CA ILE A 122 -16.64 -10.80 12.39
C ILE A 122 -17.74 -11.81 12.58
N ALA A 123 -17.76 -12.46 13.74
CA ALA A 123 -18.84 -13.39 14.06
C ALA A 123 -19.54 -12.91 15.31
N ASP A 124 -20.88 -12.98 15.30
CA ASP A 124 -21.67 -12.72 16.48
C ASP A 124 -21.67 -13.96 17.34
N THR A 125 -21.50 -13.77 18.61
CA THR A 125 -21.62 -14.85 19.58
C THR A 125 -22.60 -14.39 20.64
N PRO A 126 -23.10 -15.31 21.44
CA PRO A 126 -23.98 -14.90 22.53
C PRO A 126 -23.31 -13.92 23.51
N ASP A 127 -22.01 -13.93 23.57
CA ASP A 127 -21.28 -13.03 24.44
C ASP A 127 -20.87 -11.76 23.77
N GLY A 128 -21.28 -11.56 22.53
CA GLY A 128 -20.91 -10.39 21.79
C GLY A 128 -20.08 -10.77 20.58
N ILE A 129 -19.30 -9.83 20.14
CA ILE A 129 -18.50 -10.04 18.94
C ILE A 129 -17.13 -10.50 19.34
N GLU A 130 -16.71 -11.61 18.76
CA GLU A 130 -15.39 -12.12 18.97
C GLU A 130 -14.64 -12.10 17.67
N THR A 131 -13.39 -11.85 17.80
CA THR A 131 -12.52 -11.94 16.66
C THR A 131 -12.16 -13.36 16.41
N LEU A 132 -12.27 -13.76 15.17
CA LEU A 132 -12.07 -15.14 14.80
C LEU A 132 -10.83 -15.37 14.02
N PHE A 133 -9.90 -14.57 14.19
CA PHE A 133 -8.70 -14.89 13.56
C PHE A 133 -7.79 -15.54 14.48
N ALA A 134 -8.28 -15.82 15.48
CA ALA A 134 -7.42 -16.58 16.28
C ALA A 134 -7.27 -17.88 15.70
N PRO A 135 -7.09 -18.29 15.44
CA PRO A 135 -7.14 -19.14 14.88
C PRO A 135 -7.09 -20.17 14.96
N ARG A 136 -7.07 -20.04 15.18
CA ARG A 136 -7.06 -20.67 15.33
C ARG A 136 -7.39 -21.44 15.20
N ARG A 137 -7.56 -21.88 15.40
CA ARG A 137 -7.91 -22.52 15.61
C ARG A 137 -8.32 -23.22 15.30
N PRO A 138 -8.28 -23.78 15.43
CA PRO A 138 -8.74 -24.43 15.28
C PRO A 138 -9.36 -24.82 15.44
N GLN A 139 -9.58 -24.92 15.81
CA GLN A 139 -10.01 -25.21 16.07
C GLN A 139 -10.61 -25.49 15.75
N GLY A 140 -10.64 -25.48 15.96
CA GLY A 140 -10.91 -25.70 15.85
C GLY A 140 -11.48 -25.89 15.70
N SER A 141 -11.57 -25.93 15.88
CA SER A 141 -11.85 -26.08 15.81
C SER A 141 -11.95 -26.11 15.50
#